data_c9bda5eb599d1f01fe5352e43baec923
#
_entry.id   c9bda5eb599d1f01fe5352e43baec923
#
_cell.length_a   1.000
_cell.length_b   1.000
_cell.length_c   1.000
_cell.angle_alpha   90.00
_cell.angle_beta   90.00
_cell.angle_gamma   90.00
#
_symmetry.space_group_name_H-M   'P 1'
#
loop_
_entity.id
_entity.type
_entity.pdbx_description
1 polymer ?
#
loop_
_entity_poly.entity_id
_entity_poly.type
_entity_poly.pdbx_seq_one_letter_code
_entity_poly.pdbx_strand_id
1 'polypeptide(L)'
;SAPGGWSQVVSKELNGTGSIIAIDILDMPKIKDVKFIKSDLREFDQNKLNQPIDVVISDIAPNISGVRFIDDTNMIDLLEIELSIVDKTLVKGGNFLAKCFEGGSSEFLRKEINKRFKIMKRLKPDSSRKISKEIYLLGLNKN
;
A
#
# COMPACT_ATOMS: atom_id res chain seq x y z
N SER A 1 -0.78 -8.47 -1.07
CA SER A 1 0.12 -8.94 -2.16
C SER A 1 -0.45 -10.17 -2.89
N ALA A 2 -1.12 -11.07 -2.17
CA ALA A 2 -1.78 -12.21 -2.80
C ALA A 2 -2.92 -11.79 -3.75
N PRO A 3 -3.15 -12.48 -4.86
CA PRO A 3 -2.46 -13.68 -5.35
C PRO A 3 -1.11 -13.43 -6.03
N GLY A 4 -0.62 -12.20 -6.11
CA GLY A 4 0.71 -11.89 -6.62
C GLY A 4 0.75 -11.04 -7.90
N GLY A 5 -0.39 -10.58 -8.40
CA GLY A 5 -0.46 -9.82 -9.65
C GLY A 5 0.40 -8.55 -9.64
N TRP A 6 0.34 -7.76 -8.58
CA TRP A 6 1.17 -6.57 -8.44
C TRP A 6 2.65 -6.90 -8.31
N SER A 7 2.98 -7.94 -7.53
CA SER A 7 4.37 -8.39 -7.38
C SER A 7 4.96 -8.91 -8.70
N GLN A 8 4.15 -9.56 -9.54
CA GLN A 8 4.57 -9.99 -10.87
C GLN A 8 4.89 -8.80 -11.80
N VAL A 9 4.04 -7.78 -11.80
CA VAL A 9 4.25 -6.56 -12.59
C VAL A 9 5.52 -5.85 -12.13
N VAL A 10 5.69 -5.64 -10.82
CA VAL A 10 6.87 -4.98 -10.28
C VAL A 10 8.14 -5.79 -10.57
N SER A 11 8.12 -7.12 -10.43
CA SER A 11 9.25 -7.99 -10.76
C SER A 11 9.65 -7.85 -12.24
N LYS A 12 8.68 -7.81 -13.15
CA LYS A 12 8.91 -7.62 -14.59
C LYS A 12 9.51 -6.25 -14.88
N GLU A 13 8.97 -5.19 -14.28
CA GLU A 13 9.46 -3.81 -14.50
C GLU A 13 10.88 -3.61 -13.96
N LEU A 14 11.20 -4.17 -12.78
CA LEU A 14 12.54 -4.09 -12.21
C LEU A 14 13.56 -4.96 -12.95
N ASN A 15 13.13 -6.04 -13.57
CA ASN A 15 13.98 -6.94 -14.38
C ASN A 15 15.35 -7.25 -13.72
N GLY A 16 15.32 -7.58 -12.42
CA GLY A 16 16.51 -7.91 -11.64
C GLY A 16 17.34 -6.72 -11.13
N THR A 17 16.91 -5.48 -11.37
CA THR A 17 17.64 -4.27 -10.93
C THR A 17 17.31 -3.84 -9.50
N GLY A 18 16.38 -4.52 -8.82
CA GLY A 18 15.96 -4.20 -7.47
C GLY A 18 15.47 -5.43 -6.71
N SER A 19 15.15 -5.25 -5.44
CA SER A 19 14.59 -6.27 -4.58
C SER A 19 13.13 -5.96 -4.23
N ILE A 20 12.31 -7.00 -4.12
CA ILE A 20 10.88 -6.88 -3.80
C ILE A 20 10.60 -7.68 -2.54
N ILE A 21 9.91 -7.05 -1.60
CA ILE A 21 9.36 -7.71 -0.41
C ILE A 21 7.85 -7.63 -0.52
N ALA A 22 7.19 -8.77 -0.53
CA ALA A 22 5.73 -8.88 -0.54
C ALA A 22 5.26 -9.42 0.80
N ILE A 23 4.26 -8.77 1.38
CA ILE A 23 3.67 -9.16 2.66
C ILE A 23 2.18 -9.40 2.45
N ASP A 24 1.68 -10.53 2.92
CA ASP A 24 0.26 -10.86 2.90
C ASP A 24 -0.07 -11.88 3.99
N ILE A 25 -1.31 -11.87 4.45
CA ILE A 25 -1.84 -12.88 5.37
C ILE A 25 -2.16 -14.20 4.64
N LEU A 26 -2.46 -14.12 3.35
CA LEU A 26 -2.73 -15.25 2.49
C LEU A 26 -1.45 -15.77 1.83
N ASP A 27 -1.42 -17.06 1.52
CA ASP A 27 -0.32 -17.65 0.77
C ASP A 27 -0.27 -17.09 -0.66
N MET A 28 0.93 -16.96 -1.18
CA MET A 28 1.21 -16.46 -2.52
C MET A 28 2.14 -17.42 -3.25
N PRO A 29 1.92 -17.69 -4.56
CA PRO A 29 2.86 -18.45 -5.37
C PRO A 29 4.25 -17.81 -5.37
N LYS A 30 5.29 -18.64 -5.48
CA LYS A 30 6.65 -18.15 -5.63
C LYS A 30 6.79 -17.33 -6.91
N ILE A 31 7.25 -16.09 -6.77
CA ILE A 31 7.51 -15.17 -7.88
C ILE A 31 9.02 -14.86 -7.91
N LYS A 32 9.59 -14.83 -9.10
CA LYS A 32 11.00 -14.50 -9.31
C LYS A 32 11.34 -13.14 -8.68
N ASP A 33 12.46 -13.09 -7.97
CA ASP A 33 12.99 -11.88 -7.34
C ASP A 33 12.09 -11.24 -6.27
N VAL A 34 11.08 -11.99 -5.77
CA VAL A 34 10.18 -11.56 -4.71
C VAL A 34 10.43 -12.38 -3.45
N LYS A 35 10.79 -11.70 -2.36
CA LYS A 35 10.81 -12.27 -1.02
C LYS A 35 9.41 -12.13 -0.42
N PHE A 36 8.73 -13.26 -0.23
CA PHE A 36 7.41 -13.27 0.38
C PHE A 36 7.49 -13.49 1.89
N ILE A 37 6.75 -12.68 2.65
CA ILE A 37 6.59 -12.81 4.11
C ILE A 37 5.10 -12.98 4.39
N LYS A 38 4.72 -14.17 4.88
CA LYS A 38 3.35 -14.42 5.35
C LYS A 38 3.19 -13.82 6.74
N SER A 39 2.42 -12.76 6.84
CA SER A 39 2.16 -12.07 8.10
C SER A 39 0.91 -11.20 7.99
N ASP A 40 0.17 -11.10 9.10
CA ASP A 40 -0.78 -9.99 9.28
C ASP A 40 0.03 -8.69 9.40
N LEU A 41 -0.37 -7.66 8.69
CA LEU A 41 0.33 -6.37 8.72
C LEU A 41 0.31 -5.73 10.12
N ARG A 42 -0.73 -6.00 10.91
CA ARG A 42 -0.85 -5.54 12.30
C ARG A 42 0.21 -6.13 13.22
N GLU A 43 0.64 -7.35 12.92
CA GLU A 43 1.63 -8.10 13.71
C GLU A 43 3.04 -8.06 13.08
N PHE A 44 3.16 -7.45 11.92
CA PHE A 44 4.41 -7.42 11.17
C PHE A 44 5.48 -6.61 11.89
N ASP A 45 6.59 -7.28 12.23
CA ASP A 45 7.77 -6.61 12.78
C ASP A 45 8.54 -5.86 11.68
N GLN A 46 8.40 -4.54 11.69
CA GLN A 46 9.02 -3.66 10.70
C GLN A 46 10.57 -3.69 10.77
N ASN A 47 11.15 -4.12 11.90
CA ASN A 47 12.60 -4.29 12.02
C ASN A 47 13.15 -5.42 11.15
N LYS A 48 12.29 -6.28 10.63
CA LYS A 48 12.65 -7.30 9.64
C LYS A 48 12.96 -6.72 8.26
N LEU A 49 12.59 -5.46 8.02
CA LEU A 49 12.96 -4.71 6.82
C LEU A 49 14.35 -4.08 7.04
N ASN A 50 15.40 -4.88 6.86
CA ASN A 50 16.79 -4.51 7.16
C ASN A 50 17.43 -3.61 6.07
N GLN A 51 16.66 -3.08 5.15
CA GLN A 51 17.14 -2.29 4.02
C GLN A 51 16.27 -1.07 3.80
N PRO A 52 16.83 0.01 3.24
CA PRO A 52 16.04 1.16 2.81
C PRO A 52 15.00 0.75 1.76
N ILE A 53 13.81 1.31 1.87
CA ILE A 53 12.71 1.07 0.93
C ILE A 53 12.51 2.34 0.10
N ASP A 54 12.54 2.19 -1.23
CA ASP A 54 12.36 3.31 -2.16
C ASP A 54 10.89 3.53 -2.53
N VAL A 55 10.10 2.45 -2.54
CA VAL A 55 8.67 2.49 -2.90
C VAL A 55 7.88 1.55 -2.02
N VAL A 56 6.77 2.03 -1.49
CA VAL A 56 5.76 1.23 -0.81
C VAL A 56 4.47 1.25 -1.62
N ILE A 57 3.93 0.08 -1.91
CA ILE A 57 2.67 -0.08 -2.65
C ILE A 57 1.72 -0.94 -1.83
N SER A 58 0.51 -0.46 -1.60
CA SER A 58 -0.51 -1.17 -0.85
C SER A 58 -1.85 -1.22 -1.60
N ASP A 59 -2.39 -2.42 -1.68
CA ASP A 59 -3.73 -2.72 -2.20
C ASP A 59 -4.59 -3.44 -1.15
N ILE A 60 -4.27 -3.25 0.13
CA ILE A 60 -4.97 -3.86 1.24
C ILE A 60 -6.34 -3.21 1.41
N ALA A 61 -7.34 -4.04 1.72
CA ALA A 61 -8.67 -3.58 2.11
C ALA A 61 -9.21 -4.44 3.26
N PRO A 62 -10.01 -3.86 4.15
CA PRO A 62 -10.70 -4.63 5.18
C PRO A 62 -11.83 -5.46 4.57
N ASN A 63 -12.37 -6.41 5.33
CA ASN A 63 -13.63 -7.05 4.97
C ASN A 63 -14.74 -6.01 4.95
N ILE A 64 -15.51 -5.97 3.86
CA ILE A 64 -16.59 -5.00 3.69
C ILE A 64 -17.83 -5.46 4.45
N SER A 65 -18.30 -4.64 5.36
CA SER A 65 -19.53 -4.88 6.14
C SER A 65 -20.79 -4.41 5.42
N GLY A 66 -20.65 -3.47 4.47
CA GLY A 66 -21.75 -2.77 3.84
C GLY A 66 -22.23 -1.53 4.62
N VAL A 67 -21.71 -1.30 5.81
CA VAL A 67 -21.96 -0.09 6.61
C VAL A 67 -20.82 0.88 6.43
N ARG A 68 -21.08 1.98 5.74
CA ARG A 68 -20.05 2.94 5.31
C ARG A 68 -19.14 3.41 6.43
N PHE A 69 -19.70 3.77 7.58
CA PHE A 69 -18.91 4.25 8.73
C PHE A 69 -17.96 3.18 9.25
N ILE A 70 -18.42 1.92 9.33
CA ILE A 70 -17.59 0.79 9.78
C ILE A 70 -16.47 0.52 8.76
N ASP A 71 -16.81 0.52 7.49
CA ASP A 71 -15.85 0.24 6.42
C ASP A 71 -14.76 1.33 6.32
N ASP A 72 -15.15 2.60 6.43
CA ASP A 72 -14.20 3.72 6.49
C ASP A 72 -13.29 3.63 7.73
N THR A 73 -13.83 3.32 8.90
CA THR A 73 -13.05 3.18 10.13
C THR A 73 -12.03 2.05 10.01
N ASN A 74 -12.46 0.89 9.55
CA ASN A 74 -11.58 -0.27 9.36
C ASN A 74 -10.48 0.02 8.31
N MET A 75 -10.82 0.78 7.27
CA MET A 75 -9.84 1.20 6.27
C MET A 75 -8.82 2.18 6.85
N ILE A 76 -9.24 3.14 7.65
CA ILE A 76 -8.36 4.10 8.33
C ILE A 76 -7.38 3.37 9.24
N ASP A 77 -7.83 2.38 10.01
CA ASP A 77 -6.97 1.57 10.89
C ASP A 77 -5.83 0.89 10.10
N LEU A 78 -6.15 0.34 8.92
CA LEU A 78 -5.14 -0.25 8.04
C LEU A 78 -4.17 0.81 7.48
N LEU A 79 -4.68 1.94 7.05
CA LEU A 79 -3.88 3.05 6.53
C LEU A 79 -2.92 3.61 7.59
N GLU A 80 -3.32 3.68 8.86
CA GLU A 80 -2.44 4.09 9.96
C GLU A 80 -1.24 3.14 10.11
N ILE A 81 -1.47 1.84 9.99
CA ILE A 81 -0.39 0.84 10.02
C ILE A 81 0.55 1.02 8.82
N GLU A 82 0.00 1.18 7.63
CA GLU A 82 0.79 1.42 6.42
C GLU A 82 1.64 2.69 6.53
N LEU A 83 1.06 3.78 7.03
CA LEU A 83 1.77 5.04 7.25
C LEU A 83 2.87 4.91 8.31
N SER A 84 2.66 4.10 9.34
CA SER A 84 3.72 3.79 10.32
C SER A 84 4.90 3.07 9.66
N ILE A 85 4.64 2.13 8.74
CA ILE A 85 5.68 1.46 7.96
C ILE A 85 6.41 2.48 7.07
N VAL A 86 5.66 3.32 6.36
CA VAL A 86 6.20 4.39 5.51
C VAL A 86 7.11 5.32 6.30
N ASP A 87 6.68 5.75 7.48
CA ASP A 87 7.46 6.68 8.32
C ASP A 87 8.80 6.06 8.73
N LYS A 88 8.81 4.77 9.07
CA LYS A 88 10.01 4.08 9.58
C LYS A 88 10.95 3.58 8.49
N THR A 89 10.43 3.19 7.33
CA THR A 89 11.21 2.43 6.34
C THR A 89 11.43 3.13 5.01
N LEU A 90 10.50 4.02 4.60
CA LEU A 90 10.61 4.69 3.31
C LEU A 90 11.65 5.80 3.37
N VAL A 91 12.59 5.77 2.44
CA VAL A 91 13.66 6.79 2.34
C VAL A 91 13.12 8.17 1.97
N LYS A 92 13.90 9.23 2.24
CA LYS A 92 13.66 10.55 1.66
C LYS A 92 13.64 10.45 0.13
N GLY A 93 12.70 11.15 -0.49
CA GLY A 93 12.49 11.06 -1.94
C GLY A 93 11.72 9.82 -2.41
N GLY A 94 11.46 8.87 -1.52
CA GLY A 94 10.68 7.67 -1.82
C GLY A 94 9.21 7.97 -2.10
N ASN A 95 8.49 6.97 -2.63
CA ASN A 95 7.11 7.11 -3.07
C ASN A 95 6.20 6.09 -2.38
N PHE A 96 4.94 6.47 -2.18
CA PHE A 96 3.93 5.65 -1.53
C PHE A 96 2.63 5.65 -2.31
N LEU A 97 2.10 4.47 -2.61
CA LEU A 97 0.80 4.27 -3.23
C LEU A 97 -0.09 3.41 -2.33
N ALA A 98 -1.28 3.88 -2.03
CA ALA A 98 -2.23 3.11 -1.26
C ALA A 98 -3.66 3.23 -1.78
N LYS A 99 -4.40 2.12 -1.67
CA LYS A 99 -5.85 2.09 -1.87
C LYS A 99 -6.56 2.72 -0.69
N CYS A 100 -7.66 3.42 -0.98
CA CYS A 100 -8.64 3.88 0.01
C CYS A 100 -10.04 3.90 -0.62
N PHE A 101 -11.04 4.21 0.19
CA PHE A 101 -12.42 4.38 -0.29
C PHE A 101 -12.75 5.86 -0.39
N GLU A 102 -13.47 6.27 -1.43
CA GLU A 102 -13.98 7.64 -1.53
C GLU A 102 -14.83 8.00 -0.30
N GLY A 103 -14.49 9.08 0.39
CA GLY A 103 -15.12 9.52 1.63
C GLY A 103 -14.12 9.68 2.77
N GLY A 104 -14.45 9.17 3.95
CA GLY A 104 -13.67 9.37 5.16
C GLY A 104 -12.22 8.87 5.07
N SER A 105 -12.01 7.67 4.56
CA SER A 105 -10.67 7.09 4.44
C SER A 105 -9.80 7.82 3.41
N SER A 106 -10.36 8.28 2.30
CA SER A 106 -9.61 9.08 1.32
C SER A 106 -9.26 10.49 1.83
N GLU A 107 -10.14 11.10 2.60
CA GLU A 107 -9.86 12.40 3.23
C GLU A 107 -8.75 12.28 4.27
N PHE A 108 -8.80 11.23 5.09
CA PHE A 108 -7.74 10.91 6.04
C PHE A 108 -6.39 10.72 5.33
N LEU A 109 -6.33 9.81 4.36
CA LEU A 109 -5.09 9.51 3.66
C LEU A 109 -4.52 10.71 2.90
N ARG A 110 -5.38 11.53 2.30
CA ARG A 110 -4.97 12.77 1.63
C ARG A 110 -4.26 13.73 2.59
N LYS A 111 -4.82 13.94 3.78
CA LYS A 111 -4.20 14.78 4.81
C LYS A 111 -2.84 14.24 5.23
N GLU A 112 -2.76 12.93 5.44
CA GLU A 112 -1.53 12.27 5.90
C GLU A 112 -0.43 12.24 4.82
N ILE A 113 -0.78 12.05 3.55
CA ILE A 113 0.17 12.15 2.43
C ILE A 113 0.70 13.58 2.30
N ASN A 114 -0.16 14.60 2.38
CA ASN A 114 0.26 16.01 2.26
C ASN A 114 1.22 16.44 3.38
N LYS A 115 1.20 15.80 4.54
CA LYS A 115 2.18 16.06 5.61
C LYS A 115 3.56 15.46 5.30
N ARG A 116 3.62 14.38 4.55
CA ARG A 116 4.82 13.53 4.38
C ARG A 116 5.47 13.66 3.02
N PHE A 117 4.73 14.04 2.00
CA PHE A 117 5.18 14.04 0.60
C PHE A 117 5.04 15.41 -0.04
N LYS A 118 5.92 15.69 -1.00
CA LYS A 118 5.89 16.97 -1.73
C LYS A 118 4.74 17.05 -2.73
N ILE A 119 4.32 15.92 -3.30
CA ILE A 119 3.29 15.85 -4.33
C ILE A 119 2.31 14.74 -3.96
N MET A 120 1.01 15.02 -4.10
CA MET A 120 -0.06 14.04 -3.97
C MET A 120 -0.85 13.97 -5.27
N LYS A 121 -1.14 12.76 -5.73
CA LYS A 121 -2.00 12.50 -6.90
C LYS A 121 -3.10 11.52 -6.53
N ARG A 122 -4.29 11.74 -7.07
CA ARG A 122 -5.42 10.80 -7.00
C ARG A 122 -5.48 10.02 -8.30
N LEU A 123 -5.58 8.70 -8.18
CA LEU A 123 -5.66 7.78 -9.31
C LEU A 123 -6.93 6.94 -9.20
N LYS A 124 -7.66 6.84 -10.29
CA LYS A 124 -8.76 5.88 -10.43
C LYS A 124 -8.51 5.08 -11.71
N PRO A 125 -8.08 3.80 -11.59
CA PRO A 125 -7.79 2.97 -12.75
C PRO A 125 -9.02 2.76 -13.63
N ASP A 126 -8.85 2.71 -14.95
CA ASP A 126 -9.93 2.45 -15.91
C ASP A 126 -10.55 1.06 -15.73
N SER A 127 -9.75 0.09 -15.23
CA SER A 127 -10.19 -1.26 -14.86
C SER A 127 -11.10 -1.29 -13.63
N SER A 128 -11.15 -0.21 -12.85
CA SER A 128 -12.04 -0.09 -11.69
C SER A 128 -13.48 0.07 -12.16
N ARG A 129 -14.41 -0.70 -11.56
CA ARG A 129 -15.84 -0.54 -11.87
C ARG A 129 -16.29 0.88 -11.55
N LYS A 130 -17.10 1.50 -12.41
CA LYS A 130 -17.61 2.89 -12.22
C LYS A 130 -18.31 3.10 -10.88
N ILE A 131 -18.95 2.06 -10.34
CA ILE A 131 -19.65 2.05 -9.05
C ILE A 131 -18.71 1.74 -7.85
N SER A 132 -17.49 1.31 -8.09
CA SER A 132 -16.53 1.05 -7.03
C SER A 132 -16.10 2.35 -6.37
N LYS A 133 -16.13 2.39 -5.03
CA LYS A 133 -15.62 3.50 -4.24
C LYS A 133 -14.10 3.47 -4.05
N GLU A 134 -13.44 2.44 -4.58
CA GLU A 134 -11.99 2.28 -4.47
C GLU A 134 -11.27 3.28 -5.36
N ILE A 135 -10.34 3.99 -4.76
CA ILE A 135 -9.40 4.87 -5.41
C ILE A 135 -8.00 4.65 -4.84
N TYR A 136 -7.00 5.16 -5.52
CA TYR A 136 -5.62 5.16 -5.04
C TYR A 136 -5.13 6.58 -4.84
N LEU A 137 -4.40 6.80 -3.75
CA LEU A 137 -3.64 8.03 -3.55
C LEU A 137 -2.15 7.74 -3.61
N LEU A 138 -1.44 8.57 -4.35
CA LEU A 138 -0.02 8.48 -4.60
C LEU A 138 0.68 9.68 -3.95
N GLY A 139 1.56 9.40 -3.00
CA GLY A 139 2.51 10.38 -2.45
C GLY A 139 3.85 10.23 -3.15
N LEU A 140 4.35 11.30 -3.71
CA LEU A 140 5.65 11.35 -4.38
C LEU A 140 6.62 12.22 -3.60
N ASN A 141 7.86 11.76 -3.55
CA ASN A 141 8.98 12.49 -3.00
C ASN A 141 8.78 12.81 -1.51
N LYS A 142 8.97 11.79 -0.66
CA LYS A 142 8.90 11.91 0.80
C LYS A 142 9.88 12.98 1.31
N ASN A 143 9.41 13.79 2.20
CA ASN A 143 10.20 14.86 2.85
C ASN A 143 11.39 14.34 3.65
#